data_f9b5262174b8abb28e9c5f7d02fd80f2
#
_entry.id   f9b5262174b8abb28e9c5f7d02fd80f2
#
_cell.length_a   1.000
_cell.length_b   1.000
_cell.length_c   1.000
_cell.angle_alpha   90.00
_cell.angle_beta   90.00
_cell.angle_gamma   90.00
#
_symmetry.space_group_name_H-M   'P 1'
#
loop_
_entity.id
_entity.type
_entity.pdbx_description
1 polymer ?
#
loop_
_entity_poly.entity_id
_entity_poly.type
_entity_poly.pdbx_seq_one_letter_code
_entity_poly.pdbx_strand_id
1 'polypeptide(L)'
;KQGGNWQEVEWPVALEFIASELKRIKAANGAEVIGALATPHQTLEELHLLQKLLRSYGSGNVDFRLRQADFSSDGKLAGIPWLGMSITDFAQLDRVLVVGSTLRKDHPLLAHRLRQSTKKKTELNLIHAADDDLLMRVANKAIVAPALLPQTLAQVVKAAAEIKGVAAPE
;
A
#
# COMPACT_ATOMS: atom_id res chain seq x y z
N LYS A 1 3.85 -33.20 -1.31
CA LYS A 1 4.24 -34.15 -0.26
C LYS A 1 3.94 -35.57 -0.74
N GLN A 2 4.83 -36.52 -0.49
CA GLN A 2 4.58 -37.92 -0.71
C GLN A 2 4.79 -38.65 0.62
N GLY A 3 3.81 -39.44 1.05
CA GLY A 3 3.84 -40.12 2.38
C GLY A 3 4.03 -39.14 3.56
N GLY A 4 3.50 -37.92 3.47
CA GLY A 4 3.65 -36.87 4.50
C GLY A 4 4.94 -36.04 4.43
N ASN A 5 5.96 -36.46 3.72
CA ASN A 5 7.25 -35.80 3.61
C ASN A 5 7.28 -34.81 2.43
N TRP A 6 7.97 -33.65 2.61
CA TRP A 6 8.28 -32.75 1.51
C TRP A 6 9.29 -33.40 0.58
N GLN A 7 9.06 -33.24 -0.74
CA GLN A 7 9.97 -33.67 -1.77
C GLN A 7 10.38 -32.50 -2.62
N GLU A 8 11.64 -32.38 -2.91
CA GLU A 8 12.18 -31.47 -3.90
C GLU A 8 11.89 -32.02 -5.29
N VAL A 9 11.41 -31.19 -6.18
CA VAL A 9 11.07 -31.55 -7.58
C VAL A 9 11.46 -30.41 -8.51
N GLU A 10 11.67 -30.74 -9.78
CA GLU A 10 11.90 -29.75 -10.82
C GLU A 10 10.66 -28.87 -11.09
N TRP A 11 10.89 -27.64 -11.53
CA TRP A 11 9.83 -26.66 -11.80
C TRP A 11 8.71 -27.18 -12.72
N PRO A 12 8.98 -27.84 -13.86
CA PRO A 12 7.92 -28.38 -14.71
C PRO A 12 6.95 -29.29 -13.96
N VAL A 13 7.50 -30.19 -13.12
CA VAL A 13 6.70 -31.13 -12.31
C VAL A 13 5.84 -30.40 -11.29
N ALA A 14 6.42 -29.38 -10.63
CA ALA A 14 5.68 -28.55 -9.66
C ALA A 14 4.54 -27.78 -10.33
N LEU A 15 4.80 -27.17 -11.47
CA LEU A 15 3.82 -26.39 -12.22
C LEU A 15 2.67 -27.26 -12.77
N GLU A 16 2.99 -28.44 -13.28
CA GLU A 16 1.98 -29.41 -13.73
C GLU A 16 1.08 -29.87 -12.59
N PHE A 17 1.69 -30.18 -11.43
CA PHE A 17 0.92 -30.52 -10.22
C PHE A 17 -0.01 -29.38 -9.81
N ILE A 18 0.47 -28.15 -9.73
CA ILE A 18 -0.33 -26.97 -9.37
C ILE A 18 -1.49 -26.79 -10.37
N ALA A 19 -1.20 -26.85 -11.67
CA ALA A 19 -2.20 -26.67 -12.71
C ALA A 19 -3.29 -27.75 -12.67
N SER A 20 -2.91 -29.02 -12.43
CA SER A 20 -3.84 -30.13 -12.31
C SER A 20 -4.73 -30.00 -11.06
N GLU A 21 -4.16 -29.63 -9.92
CA GLU A 21 -4.91 -29.43 -8.69
C GLU A 21 -5.88 -28.26 -8.76
N LEU A 22 -5.47 -27.12 -9.33
CA LEU A 22 -6.36 -25.99 -9.55
C LEU A 22 -7.54 -26.36 -10.47
N LYS A 23 -7.29 -27.11 -11.55
CA LYS A 23 -8.35 -27.63 -12.41
C LYS A 23 -9.30 -28.58 -11.66
N ARG A 24 -8.75 -29.48 -10.86
CA ARG A 24 -9.52 -30.42 -10.04
C ARG A 24 -10.41 -29.69 -9.03
N ILE A 25 -9.85 -28.71 -8.31
CA ILE A 25 -10.58 -27.91 -7.32
C ILE A 25 -11.72 -27.14 -8.01
N LYS A 26 -11.43 -26.48 -9.13
CA LYS A 26 -12.44 -25.76 -9.90
C LYS A 26 -13.57 -26.68 -10.37
N ALA A 27 -13.24 -27.87 -10.86
CA ALA A 27 -14.23 -28.82 -11.34
C ALA A 27 -15.14 -29.35 -10.23
N ALA A 28 -14.59 -29.54 -9.03
CA ALA A 28 -15.32 -30.07 -7.89
C ALA A 28 -16.17 -29.01 -7.16
N ASN A 29 -15.70 -27.74 -7.07
CA ASN A 29 -16.25 -26.77 -6.13
C ASN A 29 -16.59 -25.41 -6.78
N GLY A 30 -16.31 -25.22 -8.08
CA GLY A 30 -16.43 -23.92 -8.74
C GLY A 30 -15.14 -23.07 -8.68
N ALA A 31 -15.12 -21.98 -9.42
CA ALA A 31 -13.94 -21.10 -9.49
C ALA A 31 -13.80 -20.20 -8.26
N GLU A 32 -14.90 -19.88 -7.61
CA GLU A 32 -14.98 -18.93 -6.49
C GLU A 32 -14.25 -19.37 -5.24
N VAL A 33 -13.97 -20.69 -5.11
CA VAL A 33 -13.21 -21.23 -3.98
C VAL A 33 -11.70 -21.01 -4.16
N ILE A 34 -11.26 -20.54 -5.33
CA ILE A 34 -9.86 -20.23 -5.61
C ILE A 34 -9.66 -18.73 -5.43
N GLY A 35 -8.76 -18.37 -4.53
CA GLY A 35 -8.38 -16.99 -4.30
C GLY A 35 -6.86 -16.79 -4.38
N ALA A 36 -6.43 -15.55 -4.58
CA ALA A 36 -5.04 -15.16 -4.51
C ALA A 36 -4.85 -13.97 -3.58
N LEU A 37 -3.81 -14.06 -2.76
CA LEU A 37 -3.35 -12.98 -1.91
C LEU A 37 -1.98 -12.53 -2.40
N ALA A 38 -1.89 -11.28 -2.84
CA ALA A 38 -0.66 -10.67 -3.31
C ALA A 38 -0.01 -9.79 -2.23
N THR A 39 1.18 -9.28 -2.50
CA THR A 39 1.84 -8.29 -1.66
C THR A 39 2.30 -7.10 -2.50
N PRO A 40 2.42 -5.89 -1.94
CA PRO A 40 2.89 -4.71 -2.67
C PRO A 40 4.40 -4.77 -3.01
N HIS A 41 5.11 -5.82 -2.58
CA HIS A 41 6.54 -6.01 -2.87
C HIS A 41 6.81 -6.76 -4.18
N GLN A 42 5.76 -7.24 -4.84
CA GLN A 42 5.85 -7.90 -6.14
C GLN A 42 6.00 -6.86 -7.25
N THR A 43 6.55 -7.29 -8.39
CA THR A 43 6.62 -6.43 -9.57
C THR A 43 5.24 -6.19 -10.18
N LEU A 44 5.09 -5.14 -10.96
CA LEU A 44 3.83 -4.83 -11.65
C LEU A 44 3.41 -5.95 -12.59
N GLU A 45 4.38 -6.57 -13.26
CA GLU A 45 4.18 -7.70 -14.15
C GLU A 45 3.66 -8.93 -13.42
N GLU A 46 4.22 -9.25 -12.26
CA GLU A 46 3.76 -10.36 -11.42
C GLU A 46 2.32 -10.14 -10.94
N LEU A 47 2.00 -8.93 -10.47
CA LEU A 47 0.64 -8.57 -10.03
C LEU A 47 -0.36 -8.66 -11.19
N HIS A 48 0.03 -8.17 -12.38
CA HIS A 48 -0.81 -8.26 -13.59
C HIS A 48 -1.06 -9.72 -14.00
N LEU A 49 -0.01 -10.54 -14.03
CA LEU A 49 -0.11 -11.95 -14.40
C LEU A 49 -0.94 -12.74 -13.39
N LEU A 50 -0.79 -12.48 -12.10
CA LEU A 50 -1.58 -13.11 -11.05
C LEU A 50 -3.08 -12.82 -11.24
N GLN A 51 -3.46 -11.56 -11.44
CA GLN A 51 -4.83 -11.17 -11.70
C GLN A 51 -5.37 -11.83 -12.97
N LYS A 52 -4.59 -11.84 -14.05
CA LYS A 52 -4.94 -12.47 -15.33
C LYS A 52 -5.14 -13.97 -15.18
N LEU A 53 -4.27 -14.63 -14.42
CA LEU A 53 -4.37 -16.06 -14.11
C LEU A 53 -5.70 -16.37 -13.41
N LEU A 54 -6.00 -15.69 -12.29
CA LEU A 54 -7.22 -15.95 -11.51
C LEU A 54 -8.49 -15.71 -12.35
N ARG A 55 -8.52 -14.60 -13.10
CA ARG A 55 -9.66 -14.30 -14.01
C ARG A 55 -9.83 -15.33 -15.11
N SER A 56 -8.73 -15.90 -15.64
CA SER A 56 -8.82 -16.98 -16.63
C SER A 56 -9.39 -18.28 -16.04
N TYR A 57 -9.20 -18.50 -14.75
CA TYR A 57 -9.87 -19.58 -14.03
C TYR A 57 -11.36 -19.29 -13.76
N GLY A 58 -11.79 -18.03 -13.89
CA GLY A 58 -13.15 -17.59 -13.59
C GLY A 58 -13.33 -17.07 -12.16
N SER A 59 -12.24 -16.85 -11.43
CA SER A 59 -12.28 -16.27 -10.09
C SER A 59 -11.92 -14.78 -10.10
N GLY A 60 -12.72 -13.98 -9.40
CA GLY A 60 -12.43 -12.57 -9.10
C GLY A 60 -11.74 -12.35 -7.75
N ASN A 61 -11.47 -13.41 -6.99
CA ASN A 61 -10.98 -13.35 -5.61
C ASN A 61 -9.47 -13.07 -5.58
N VAL A 62 -9.10 -11.82 -5.81
CA VAL A 62 -7.71 -11.34 -5.73
C VAL A 62 -7.69 -10.17 -4.75
N ASP A 63 -6.85 -10.26 -3.72
CA ASP A 63 -6.64 -9.18 -2.77
C ASP A 63 -5.14 -9.03 -2.46
N PHE A 64 -4.77 -7.86 -1.96
CA PHE A 64 -3.41 -7.52 -1.52
C PHE A 64 -3.40 -6.87 -0.14
N ARG A 65 -4.57 -6.66 0.46
CA ARG A 65 -4.77 -5.97 1.73
C ARG A 65 -4.88 -6.97 2.86
N LEU A 66 -3.90 -6.96 3.75
CA LEU A 66 -3.91 -7.83 4.96
C LEU A 66 -4.68 -7.21 6.13
N ARG A 67 -5.10 -5.94 5.99
CA ARG A 67 -5.82 -5.22 7.04
C ARG A 67 -7.18 -4.81 6.52
N GLN A 68 -8.11 -4.65 7.44
CA GLN A 68 -9.39 -4.03 7.11
C GLN A 68 -9.14 -2.60 6.58
N ALA A 69 -9.72 -2.29 5.42
CA ALA A 69 -9.59 -1.00 4.75
C ALA A 69 -10.97 -0.48 4.37
N ASP A 70 -11.09 0.82 4.19
CA ASP A 70 -12.27 1.45 3.61
C ASP A 70 -12.27 1.27 2.09
N PHE A 71 -13.26 0.58 1.57
CA PHE A 71 -13.44 0.31 0.13
C PHE A 71 -14.44 1.26 -0.53
N SER A 72 -14.93 2.26 0.19
CA SER A 72 -16.00 3.16 -0.30
C SER A 72 -15.60 3.96 -1.54
N SER A 73 -14.31 4.16 -1.76
CA SER A 73 -13.76 4.84 -2.93
C SER A 73 -13.34 3.91 -4.08
N ASP A 74 -13.40 2.59 -3.88
CA ASP A 74 -13.02 1.62 -4.92
C ASP A 74 -13.95 1.78 -6.14
N GLY A 75 -13.37 1.90 -7.31
CA GLY A 75 -14.10 2.11 -8.57
C GLY A 75 -14.64 3.54 -8.80
N LYS A 76 -14.49 4.46 -7.83
CA LYS A 76 -14.90 5.87 -7.95
C LYS A 76 -13.78 6.79 -8.43
N LEU A 77 -12.53 6.36 -8.27
CA LEU A 77 -11.38 7.13 -8.70
C LEU A 77 -11.10 6.90 -10.19
N ALA A 78 -10.91 7.99 -10.93
CA ALA A 78 -10.45 7.93 -12.31
C ALA A 78 -8.94 7.64 -12.33
N GLY A 79 -8.53 6.62 -13.09
CA GLY A 79 -7.14 6.24 -13.26
C GLY A 79 -6.56 5.43 -12.08
N ILE A 80 -5.25 5.32 -12.06
CA ILE A 80 -4.49 4.58 -11.05
C ILE A 80 -3.90 5.56 -10.04
N PRO A 81 -4.10 5.38 -8.72
CA PRO A 81 -3.42 6.19 -7.72
C PRO A 81 -1.90 6.10 -7.88
N TRP A 82 -1.24 7.22 -7.90
CA TRP A 82 0.21 7.31 -8.02
C TRP A 82 0.74 8.48 -7.19
N LEU A 83 2.05 8.57 -7.02
CA LEU A 83 2.68 9.58 -6.16
C LEU A 83 2.42 11.04 -6.60
N GLY A 84 1.96 11.27 -7.84
CA GLY A 84 1.71 12.60 -8.40
C GLY A 84 2.97 13.32 -8.89
N MET A 85 4.15 12.73 -8.70
CA MET A 85 5.44 13.26 -9.11
C MET A 85 6.45 12.15 -9.34
N SER A 86 7.57 12.45 -9.98
CA SER A 86 8.67 11.50 -10.09
C SER A 86 9.34 11.27 -8.72
N ILE A 87 9.92 10.09 -8.51
CA ILE A 87 10.64 9.78 -7.27
C ILE A 87 11.87 10.69 -7.10
N THR A 88 12.45 11.19 -8.20
CA THR A 88 13.56 12.13 -8.18
C THR A 88 13.12 13.50 -7.66
N ASP A 89 11.94 13.96 -8.06
CA ASP A 89 11.38 15.26 -7.65
C ASP A 89 10.95 15.27 -6.18
N PHE A 90 10.67 14.09 -5.62
CA PHE A 90 10.34 13.94 -4.20
C PHE A 90 11.40 14.58 -3.28
N ALA A 91 12.67 14.56 -3.68
CA ALA A 91 13.76 15.20 -2.95
C ALA A 91 13.79 16.73 -3.07
N GLN A 92 12.97 17.33 -3.94
CA GLN A 92 12.89 18.78 -4.16
C GLN A 92 11.76 19.46 -3.36
N LEU A 93 10.94 18.69 -2.67
CA LEU A 93 9.80 19.21 -1.90
C LEU A 93 10.29 20.12 -0.76
N ASP A 94 9.61 21.27 -0.60
CA ASP A 94 9.87 22.20 0.50
C ASP A 94 9.11 21.81 1.76
N ARG A 95 7.90 21.26 1.62
CA ARG A 95 7.01 20.86 2.72
C ARG A 95 6.48 19.47 2.45
N VAL A 96 6.51 18.62 3.47
CA VAL A 96 5.96 17.26 3.42
C VAL A 96 5.13 17.03 4.67
N LEU A 97 3.92 16.54 4.48
CA LEU A 97 3.07 16.03 5.55
C LEU A 97 2.90 14.52 5.39
N VAL A 98 3.31 13.77 6.39
CA VAL A 98 3.11 12.32 6.47
C VAL A 98 1.98 12.05 7.46
N VAL A 99 0.98 11.29 7.02
CA VAL A 99 -0.19 10.93 7.84
C VAL A 99 -0.32 9.42 7.93
N GLY A 100 -0.28 8.87 9.14
CA GLY A 100 -0.60 7.48 9.43
C GLY A 100 0.37 6.43 8.85
N SER A 101 1.48 6.83 8.25
CA SER A 101 2.46 5.89 7.67
C SER A 101 3.66 5.69 8.58
N THR A 102 4.03 4.44 8.81
CA THR A 102 5.30 4.05 9.43
C THR A 102 6.41 4.12 8.38
N LEU A 103 6.71 5.35 7.95
CA LEU A 103 7.48 5.68 6.74
C LEU A 103 8.77 4.86 6.57
N ARG A 104 9.53 4.63 7.64
CA ARG A 104 10.79 3.86 7.59
C ARG A 104 10.58 2.38 7.30
N LYS A 105 9.45 1.82 7.72
CA LYS A 105 9.11 0.40 7.53
C LYS A 105 8.34 0.18 6.26
N ASP A 106 7.34 1.03 6.01
CA ASP A 106 6.45 0.89 4.86
C ASP A 106 7.12 1.33 3.55
N HIS A 107 7.94 2.40 3.61
CA HIS A 107 8.51 3.04 2.43
C HIS A 107 9.98 3.45 2.63
N PRO A 108 10.90 2.50 2.88
CA PRO A 108 12.27 2.79 3.30
C PRO A 108 13.07 3.63 2.31
N LEU A 109 12.85 3.45 1.00
CA LEU A 109 13.54 4.23 -0.03
C LEU A 109 13.04 5.68 -0.10
N LEU A 110 11.74 5.92 0.07
CA LEU A 110 11.20 7.27 0.19
C LEU A 110 11.66 7.93 1.49
N ALA A 111 11.66 7.19 2.60
CA ALA A 111 12.19 7.66 3.88
C ALA A 111 13.66 8.09 3.76
N HIS A 112 14.48 7.32 3.05
CA HIS A 112 15.89 7.66 2.81
C HIS A 112 16.03 8.98 2.02
N ARG A 113 15.27 9.15 0.95
CA ARG A 113 15.27 10.39 0.14
C ARG A 113 14.84 11.58 0.98
N LEU A 114 13.76 11.43 1.74
CA LEU A 114 13.26 12.47 2.62
C LEU A 114 14.28 12.86 3.70
N ARG A 115 14.96 11.87 4.29
CA ARG A 115 16.05 12.11 5.24
C ARG A 115 17.16 12.96 4.64
N GLN A 116 17.51 12.77 3.37
CA GLN A 116 18.53 13.59 2.71
C GLN A 116 18.04 15.01 2.45
N SER A 117 16.79 15.19 2.08
CA SER A 117 16.22 16.52 1.81
C SER A 117 15.94 17.31 3.09
N THR A 118 15.55 16.67 4.20
CA THR A 118 15.35 17.33 5.51
C THR A 118 16.64 17.85 6.14
N LYS A 119 17.81 17.38 5.70
CA LYS A 119 19.10 17.96 6.07
C LYS A 119 19.36 19.31 5.41
N LYS A 120 18.63 19.65 4.34
CA LYS A 120 18.79 20.86 3.54
C LYS A 120 17.66 21.84 3.81
N LYS A 121 16.54 21.70 3.09
CA LYS A 121 15.45 22.69 3.10
C LYS A 121 14.08 22.12 3.44
N THR A 122 13.87 20.79 3.28
CA THR A 122 12.55 20.19 3.42
C THR A 122 12.10 20.20 4.89
N GLU A 123 10.93 20.73 5.16
CA GLU A 123 10.27 20.60 6.45
C GLU A 123 9.30 19.45 6.43
N LEU A 124 9.58 18.44 7.25
CA LEU A 124 8.74 17.27 7.44
C LEU A 124 7.80 17.53 8.61
N ASN A 125 6.50 17.34 8.35
CA ASN A 125 5.45 17.37 9.34
C ASN A 125 4.82 15.98 9.44
N LEU A 126 4.40 15.57 10.64
CA LEU A 126 3.90 14.23 10.91
C LEU A 126 2.60 14.29 11.71
N ILE A 127 1.61 13.53 11.26
CA ILE A 127 0.41 13.17 12.06
C ILE A 127 0.39 11.64 12.13
N HIS A 128 0.57 11.08 13.32
CA HIS A 128 0.69 9.63 13.47
C HIS A 128 0.13 9.13 14.80
N ALA A 129 -0.12 7.84 14.88
CA ALA A 129 -0.60 7.21 16.09
C ALA A 129 0.52 6.80 17.06
N ALA A 130 1.75 6.69 16.59
CA ALA A 130 2.92 6.31 17.37
C ALA A 130 4.05 7.30 17.17
N ASP A 131 4.80 7.57 18.23
CA ASP A 131 6.00 8.43 18.18
C ASP A 131 7.25 7.60 17.83
N ASP A 132 7.30 7.16 16.57
CA ASP A 132 8.45 6.43 16.05
C ASP A 132 9.63 7.38 15.76
N ASP A 133 10.85 6.91 16.07
CA ASP A 133 12.05 7.61 15.63
C ASP A 133 12.26 7.42 14.12
N LEU A 134 12.02 8.47 13.36
CA LEU A 134 12.20 8.49 11.91
C LEU A 134 13.67 8.59 11.47
N LEU A 135 14.62 8.78 12.41
CA LEU A 135 16.05 9.04 12.14
C LEU A 135 16.27 10.23 11.19
N MET A 136 15.35 11.20 11.20
CA MET A 136 15.41 12.42 10.39
C MET A 136 14.78 13.60 11.16
N ARG A 137 15.10 14.82 10.75
CA ARG A 137 14.53 16.02 11.34
C ARG A 137 13.03 16.11 11.02
N VAL A 138 12.20 16.21 12.06
CA VAL A 138 10.77 16.48 11.96
C VAL A 138 10.55 17.90 12.49
N ALA A 139 9.90 18.75 11.70
CA ALA A 139 9.63 20.14 12.06
C ALA A 139 8.47 20.21 13.08
N ASN A 140 7.38 19.53 12.77
CA ASN A 140 6.20 19.47 13.65
C ASN A 140 5.64 18.05 13.64
N LYS A 141 5.14 17.60 14.80
CA LYS A 141 4.46 16.32 14.90
C LYS A 141 3.24 16.40 15.82
N ALA A 142 2.17 15.73 15.41
CA ALA A 142 0.99 15.47 16.22
C ALA A 142 0.85 13.96 16.40
N ILE A 143 1.01 13.49 17.63
CA ILE A 143 0.81 12.09 17.98
C ILE A 143 -0.56 11.98 18.63
N VAL A 144 -1.46 11.27 17.98
CA VAL A 144 -2.89 11.18 18.36
C VAL A 144 -3.39 9.74 18.28
N ALA A 145 -4.42 9.40 19.02
CA ALA A 145 -5.03 8.08 18.90
C ALA A 145 -5.50 7.82 17.45
N PRO A 146 -5.45 6.57 16.94
CA PRO A 146 -5.82 6.26 15.56
C PRO A 146 -7.20 6.80 15.15
N ALA A 147 -8.18 6.73 16.04
CA ALA A 147 -9.53 7.24 15.80
C ALA A 147 -9.61 8.77 15.62
N LEU A 148 -8.60 9.51 16.08
CA LEU A 148 -8.54 10.97 15.96
C LEU A 148 -7.77 11.46 14.73
N LEU A 149 -7.11 10.58 13.98
CA LEU A 149 -6.36 10.95 12.78
C LEU A 149 -7.21 11.74 11.76
N PRO A 150 -8.44 11.29 11.39
CA PRO A 150 -9.29 12.04 10.47
C PRO A 150 -9.64 13.43 10.98
N GLN A 151 -10.02 13.54 12.26
CA GLN A 151 -10.36 14.82 12.88
C GLN A 151 -9.17 15.77 12.92
N THR A 152 -7.97 15.25 13.25
CA THR A 152 -6.75 16.06 13.27
C THR A 152 -6.40 16.57 11.88
N LEU A 153 -6.55 15.73 10.84
CA LEU A 153 -6.34 16.15 9.46
C LEU A 153 -7.35 17.22 9.03
N ALA A 154 -8.63 17.08 9.40
CA ALA A 154 -9.66 18.08 9.13
C ALA A 154 -9.33 19.44 9.80
N GLN A 155 -8.80 19.43 11.02
CA GLN A 155 -8.33 20.66 11.68
C GLN A 155 -7.17 21.33 10.93
N VAL A 156 -6.22 20.55 10.38
CA VAL A 156 -5.13 21.10 9.57
C VAL A 156 -5.68 21.72 8.28
N VAL A 157 -6.64 21.06 7.62
CA VAL A 157 -7.30 21.58 6.40
C VAL A 157 -8.02 22.88 6.71
N LYS A 158 -8.80 22.93 7.82
CA LYS A 158 -9.49 24.12 8.27
C LYS A 158 -8.52 25.28 8.51
N ALA A 159 -7.47 25.06 9.27
CA ALA A 159 -6.46 26.08 9.55
C ALA A 159 -5.78 26.59 8.26
N ALA A 160 -5.48 25.69 7.31
CA ALA A 160 -4.90 26.08 6.02
C ALA A 160 -5.88 26.92 5.17
N ALA A 161 -7.18 26.62 5.21
CA ALA A 161 -8.22 27.39 4.54
C ALA A 161 -8.36 28.79 5.14
N GLU A 162 -8.37 28.90 6.47
CA GLU A 162 -8.40 30.17 7.20
C GLU A 162 -7.20 31.06 6.84
N ILE A 163 -5.98 30.50 6.82
CA ILE A 163 -4.76 31.23 6.43
C ILE A 163 -4.86 31.73 4.98
N LYS A 164 -5.47 30.96 4.09
CA LYS A 164 -5.66 31.33 2.67
C LYS A 164 -6.88 32.23 2.43
N GLY A 165 -7.72 32.46 3.42
CA GLY A 165 -8.97 33.23 3.29
C GLY A 165 -10.00 32.58 2.37
N VAL A 166 -10.02 31.23 2.30
CA VAL A 166 -10.99 30.42 1.53
C VAL A 166 -11.87 29.59 2.45
N ALA A 167 -13.06 29.21 1.97
CA ALA A 167 -13.91 28.30 2.72
C ALA A 167 -13.23 26.93 2.88
N ALA A 168 -13.31 26.35 4.08
CA ALA A 168 -12.89 24.97 4.25
C ALA A 168 -13.86 24.04 3.50
N PRO A 169 -13.37 22.94 2.90
CA PRO A 169 -14.25 21.92 2.35
C PRO A 169 -15.11 21.29 3.45
N GLU A 170 -16.35 20.92 3.11
CA GLU A 170 -17.28 20.22 3.99
C GLU A 170 -16.82 18.79 4.31
#